data_28ce77eae9f542679bd2030836038db9
#
_entry.id   28ce77eae9f542679bd2030836038db9
#
_cell.length_a   1.000
_cell.length_b   1.000
_cell.length_c   1.000
_cell.angle_alpha   90.00
_cell.angle_beta   90.00
_cell.angle_gamma   90.00
#
_symmetry.space_group_name_H-M   'P 1'
#
loop_
_entity.id
_entity.type
_entity.pdbx_description
1 polymer ?
#
loop_
_entity_poly.entity_id
_entity_poly.type
_entity_poly.pdbx_seq_one_letter_code
_entity_poly.pdbx_strand_id
1 'polypeptide(L)' 'MFIKYPLAKETINDEDVNALCDWLKSYPRLTKGKLTLEVEKKWAEYIGTKYAVFNNSGSSANLLMIYAAMKTGKLKNNK' A
#
# COMPACT_ATOMS: atom_id res chain seq x y z
N MET A 1 25.63 7.37 -25.67
CA MET A 1 25.72 7.97 -24.36
C MET A 1 24.88 7.25 -23.34
N PHE A 2 25.32 7.20 -22.15
CA PHE A 2 24.70 6.31 -21.17
C PHE A 2 24.31 7.01 -19.91
N ILE A 3 23.23 6.57 -19.34
CA ILE A 3 22.82 7.05 -18.03
C ILE A 3 23.39 6.12 -17.00
N LYS A 4 24.23 6.65 -16.16
CA LYS A 4 24.91 5.86 -15.16
C LYS A 4 24.19 5.82 -13.82
N TYR A 5 23.35 6.82 -13.59
CA TYR A 5 22.65 6.94 -12.32
C TYR A 5 21.17 7.15 -12.58
N PRO A 6 20.45 6.09 -12.95
CA PRO A 6 19.02 6.22 -13.20
C PRO A 6 18.27 6.54 -11.91
N LEU A 7 17.19 7.26 -12.05
CA LEU A 7 16.34 7.62 -10.91
C LEU A 7 15.71 6.39 -10.28
N ALA A 8 15.34 5.43 -11.12
CA ALA A 8 14.72 4.21 -10.65
C ALA A 8 15.18 3.04 -11.52
N LYS A 9 15.10 1.85 -10.97
CA LYS A 9 15.43 0.63 -11.69
C LYS A 9 14.19 -0.23 -11.78
N GLU A 10 13.92 -0.73 -12.98
CA GLU A 10 12.82 -1.66 -13.17
C GLU A 10 13.12 -2.99 -12.48
N THR A 11 12.23 -3.38 -11.58
CA THR A 11 12.37 -4.64 -10.84
C THR A 11 11.23 -5.60 -11.12
N ILE A 12 10.22 -5.15 -11.87
CA ILE A 12 9.09 -6.00 -12.25
C ILE A 12 9.50 -6.84 -13.46
N ASN A 13 9.40 -8.14 -13.33
CA ASN A 13 9.81 -9.07 -14.38
C ASN A 13 8.60 -9.85 -14.91
N ASP A 14 8.87 -10.80 -15.84
CA ASP A 14 7.82 -11.59 -16.46
C ASP A 14 7.04 -12.41 -15.42
N GLU A 15 7.70 -12.89 -14.40
CA GLU A 15 7.06 -13.66 -13.34
C GLU A 15 6.00 -12.83 -12.62
N ASP A 16 6.33 -11.59 -12.33
CA ASP A 16 5.39 -10.67 -11.69
C ASP A 16 4.19 -10.37 -12.60
N VAL A 17 4.46 -10.11 -13.88
CA VAL A 17 3.42 -9.81 -14.84
C VAL A 17 2.50 -11.01 -15.04
N ASN A 18 3.06 -12.21 -15.14
CA ASN A 18 2.28 -13.42 -15.30
C ASN A 18 1.40 -13.68 -14.08
N ALA A 19 1.90 -13.44 -12.89
CA ALA A 19 1.13 -13.59 -11.67
C ALA A 19 -0.07 -12.64 -11.67
N LEU A 20 0.15 -11.38 -12.11
CA LEU A 20 -0.92 -10.41 -12.21
C LEU A 20 -1.97 -10.83 -13.23
N CYS A 21 -1.52 -11.32 -14.40
CA CYS A 21 -2.43 -11.80 -15.43
C CYS A 21 -3.26 -12.97 -14.96
N ASP A 22 -2.67 -13.92 -14.26
CA ASP A 22 -3.38 -15.07 -13.74
C ASP A 22 -4.44 -14.64 -12.73
N TRP A 23 -4.09 -13.68 -11.88
CA TRP A 23 -5.04 -13.15 -10.93
C TRP A 23 -6.22 -12.47 -11.64
N LEU A 24 -5.94 -11.66 -12.68
CA LEU A 24 -7.00 -10.99 -13.44
C LEU A 24 -7.93 -11.99 -14.14
N LYS A 25 -7.41 -13.13 -14.57
CA LYS A 25 -8.23 -14.16 -15.22
C LYS A 25 -9.27 -14.77 -14.29
N SER A 26 -9.11 -14.60 -13.00
CA SER A 26 -10.10 -15.07 -12.03
C SER A 26 -11.25 -14.09 -11.83
N TYR A 27 -11.26 -12.97 -12.57
CA TYR A 27 -12.28 -11.93 -12.50
C TYR A 27 -12.47 -11.39 -11.08
N PRO A 28 -11.39 -10.93 -10.44
CA PRO A 28 -11.49 -10.45 -9.08
C PRO A 28 -12.10 -9.06 -9.01
N ARG A 29 -12.46 -8.67 -7.81
CA ARG A 29 -12.87 -7.30 -7.56
C ARG A 29 -11.65 -6.40 -7.66
N LEU A 30 -11.74 -5.33 -8.45
CA LEU A 30 -10.62 -4.41 -8.68
C LEU A 30 -10.58 -3.24 -7.69
N THR A 31 -11.55 -3.14 -6.82
CA THR A 31 -11.52 -2.19 -5.70
C THR A 31 -11.14 -2.97 -4.44
N LYS A 32 -11.18 -2.32 -3.28
CA LYS A 32 -10.82 -2.99 -2.05
C LYS A 32 -11.62 -4.28 -1.89
N GLY A 33 -10.93 -5.40 -1.94
CA GLY A 33 -11.56 -6.69 -1.86
C GLY A 33 -10.70 -7.65 -1.04
N LYS A 34 -10.87 -8.92 -1.32
CA LYS A 34 -10.21 -9.98 -0.55
C LYS A 34 -8.69 -9.86 -0.57
N LEU A 35 -8.11 -9.56 -1.73
CA LEU A 35 -6.66 -9.45 -1.85
C LEU A 35 -6.10 -8.30 -1.04
N THR A 36 -6.80 -7.17 -1.04
CA THR A 36 -6.40 -6.02 -0.24
C THR A 36 -6.39 -6.36 1.25
N LEU A 37 -7.39 -7.08 1.71
CA LEU A 37 -7.45 -7.50 3.11
C LEU A 37 -6.30 -8.43 3.47
N GLU A 38 -5.92 -9.32 2.56
CA GLU A 38 -4.77 -10.20 2.76
C GLU A 38 -3.47 -9.42 2.84
N VAL A 39 -3.29 -8.44 1.95
CA VAL A 39 -2.10 -7.59 1.95
C VAL A 39 -2.00 -6.82 3.26
N GLU A 40 -3.10 -6.22 3.71
CA GLU A 40 -3.12 -5.49 4.97
C GLU A 40 -2.70 -6.40 6.13
N LYS A 41 -3.24 -7.60 6.17
CA LYS A 41 -2.93 -8.55 7.25
C LYS A 41 -1.46 -8.96 7.23
N LYS A 42 -0.96 -9.33 6.05
CA LYS A 42 0.43 -9.78 5.93
C LYS A 42 1.41 -8.66 6.20
N TRP A 43 1.09 -7.46 5.78
CA TRP A 43 1.95 -6.31 6.03
C TRP A 43 2.00 -5.97 7.51
N ALA A 44 0.86 -6.01 8.18
CA ALA A 44 0.80 -5.78 9.62
C ALA A 44 1.66 -6.80 10.37
N GLU A 45 1.58 -8.07 9.98
CA GLU A 45 2.40 -9.13 10.57
C GLU A 45 3.88 -8.88 10.33
N TYR A 46 4.24 -8.50 9.10
CA TYR A 46 5.64 -8.25 8.75
C TYR A 46 6.23 -7.10 9.54
N ILE A 47 5.50 -6.02 9.71
CA ILE A 47 5.95 -4.84 10.45
C ILE A 47 5.88 -5.07 11.96
N GLY A 48 5.00 -5.95 12.41
CA GLY A 48 4.81 -6.22 13.83
C GLY A 48 3.73 -5.35 14.47
N THR A 49 2.82 -4.83 13.67
CA THR A 49 1.70 -4.05 14.17
C THR A 49 0.43 -4.90 14.16
N LYS A 50 -0.60 -4.42 14.85
CA LYS A 50 -1.87 -5.12 14.89
C LYS A 50 -2.67 -4.96 13.59
N TYR A 51 -2.58 -3.79 13.00
CA TYR A 51 -3.35 -3.45 11.80
C TYR A 51 -2.48 -2.74 10.78
N ALA A 52 -2.90 -2.81 9.53
CA ALA A 52 -2.37 -2.01 8.44
C ALA A 52 -3.54 -1.58 7.57
N VAL A 53 -3.45 -0.40 6.98
CA VAL A 53 -4.51 0.15 6.14
C VAL A 53 -3.92 0.56 4.80
N PHE A 54 -4.44 -0.02 3.73
CA PHE A 54 -3.99 0.27 2.38
C PHE A 54 -4.56 1.61 1.90
N ASN A 55 -3.70 2.42 1.29
CA ASN A 55 -4.08 3.74 0.78
C ASN A 55 -3.66 3.87 -0.68
N ASN A 56 -4.27 4.82 -1.37
CA ASN A 56 -3.96 5.03 -2.78
C ASN A 56 -2.69 5.86 -3.01
N SER A 57 -2.16 6.50 -1.99
CA SER A 57 -0.96 7.31 -2.12
C SER A 57 -0.37 7.62 -0.75
N GLY A 58 0.90 8.05 -0.74
CA GLY A 58 1.53 8.50 0.49
C GLY A 58 0.88 9.74 1.07
N SER A 59 0.41 10.65 0.20
CA SER A 59 -0.28 11.86 0.65
C SER A 59 -1.57 11.52 1.37
N SER A 60 -2.34 10.58 0.85
CA SER A 60 -3.56 10.12 1.51
C SER A 60 -3.25 9.43 2.83
N ALA A 61 -2.17 8.64 2.87
CA ALA A 61 -1.76 7.97 4.09
C ALA A 61 -1.38 8.98 5.19
N ASN A 62 -0.64 10.03 4.81
CA ASN A 62 -0.27 11.07 5.75
C ASN A 62 -1.49 11.80 6.31
N LEU A 63 -2.43 12.13 5.45
CA LEU A 63 -3.66 12.79 5.87
C LEU A 63 -4.46 11.91 6.82
N LEU A 64 -4.56 10.62 6.50
CA LEU A 64 -5.28 9.68 7.34
C LEU A 64 -4.62 9.51 8.70
N MET A 65 -3.28 9.47 8.75
CA MET A 65 -2.55 9.37 10.01
C MET A 65 -2.83 10.56 10.93
N ILE A 66 -2.79 11.75 10.36
CA ILE A 66 -3.06 12.98 11.13
C ILE A 66 -4.49 12.97 11.66
N TYR A 67 -5.44 12.63 10.80
CA TYR A 67 -6.84 12.59 11.18
C TYR A 67 -7.09 11.56 12.29
N ALA A 68 -6.49 10.36 12.15
CA ALA A 68 -6.63 9.32 13.15
C ALA A 68 -6.04 9.76 14.51
N ALA A 69 -4.89 10.43 14.48
CA ALA A 69 -4.28 10.94 15.71
C ALA A 69 -5.17 11.97 16.40
N MET A 70 -5.83 12.82 15.63
CA MET A 70 -6.77 13.79 16.17
C MET A 70 -8.00 13.11 16.76
N LYS A 71 -8.53 12.09 16.06
CA LYS A 71 -9.73 11.38 16.54
C LYS A 71 -9.48 10.60 17.82
N THR A 72 -8.28 10.10 18.00
CA THR A 72 -7.94 9.34 19.22
C THR A 72 -7.51 10.25 20.37
N GLY A 73 -7.43 11.55 20.15
CA GLY A 73 -7.02 12.50 21.17
C GLY A 73 -5.53 12.58 21.40
N LYS A 74 -4.75 11.88 20.60
CA LYS A 74 -3.28 11.88 20.72
C LYS A 74 -2.66 13.12 20.13
N LEU A 75 -3.36 13.76 19.23
CA LEU A 75 -2.94 15.02 18.63
C LEU A 75 -4.05 16.03 18.84
N LYS A 76 -3.77 17.10 19.55
CA LYS A 76 -4.76 18.11 19.87
C LYS A 76 -4.66 19.28 18.92
N ASN A 77 -5.82 19.86 18.62
CA ASN A 77 -5.87 21.08 17.85
C ASN A 77 -5.52 22.23 18.81
N ASN A 78 -4.33 22.73 18.63
CA ASN A 78 -3.81 23.75 19.53
C ASN A 78 -4.08 25.13 18.95
N LYS A 79 -5.07 25.77 19.43
CA LYS A 79 -5.40 27.12 19.01
C LYS A 79 -4.90 28.14 19.98
#